data_e6f535c360b647e294e676faf6aa65c6
#
_entry.id   e6f535c360b647e294e676faf6aa65c6
#
_cell.length_a   1.000
_cell.length_b   1.000
_cell.length_c   1.000
_cell.angle_alpha   90.00
_cell.angle_beta   90.00
_cell.angle_gamma   90.00
#
_symmetry.space_group_name_H-M   'P 1'
#
loop_
_entity.id
_entity.type
_entity.pdbx_description
1 polymer ?
#
loop_
_entity_poly.entity_id
_entity_poly.type
_entity_poly.pdbx_seq_one_letter_code
_entity_poly.pdbx_strand_id
1 'polypeptide(L)'
;LYQGVSIFIKKLSYVTFVQIFSMLVSAILTVFVPKLLRITDYGFWQLFMFYQGYIGVFHLGWNDGIYLQIGGKKYEELNRKELFSQLILLSGLQIIFAYFIILGSYLFEYDYNRKYIFCCLAISLVISNIRLFFQYILQATSRIKEFSVSIFADRITYLFFALYGLFVLGNSYKILLIGDIIGKTISLLVLIFFCRDIAFRRISDFDFDIKAVFNNIHIGIKLLFSNMASMLITGIIRWGIEYNWSIAVFGEISLSLTLAQIMITFINMIGIIIYPMLRNTNEKDLGVLYSNVRLILQIFIFTILIFYFPFSKLLISWIPAYKKSIEYMALLCPILFYESEMALLNNTYMKALRMERIMMNINIKVTIISAVLTFIFCFWLKNLLPTILSVLFLLLYRCYLCKKEIEKKLNLYDTFCLLEFLFPICFVLFHFYLGGILGWSMYIIYLIFFIIHKKKDIKYIYS
;
A
#
# COMPACT_ATOMS: atom_id res chain seq x y z
N LEU A 1 23.79 -26.28 8.19
CA LEU A 1 22.94 -25.81 7.06
C LEU A 1 21.46 -26.16 7.30
N TYR A 2 21.09 -27.39 7.62
CA TYR A 2 19.69 -27.83 7.83
C TYR A 2 18.97 -27.08 8.97
N GLN A 3 19.61 -26.80 10.08
CA GLN A 3 19.01 -26.02 11.18
C GLN A 3 18.74 -24.57 10.79
N GLY A 4 19.64 -23.95 10.06
CA GLY A 4 19.44 -22.56 9.58
C GLY A 4 18.27 -22.43 8.59
N VAL A 5 18.13 -23.40 7.68
CA VAL A 5 17.00 -23.46 6.73
C VAL A 5 15.67 -23.68 7.46
N SER A 6 15.62 -24.57 8.44
CA SER A 6 14.42 -24.80 9.25
C SER A 6 13.98 -23.56 10.03
N ILE A 7 14.92 -22.82 10.65
CA ILE A 7 14.62 -21.57 11.35
C ILE A 7 14.13 -20.50 10.37
N PHE A 8 14.74 -20.39 9.19
CA PHE A 8 14.33 -19.46 8.15
C PHE A 8 12.89 -19.75 7.68
N ILE A 9 12.59 -21.01 7.35
CA ILE A 9 11.23 -21.42 6.92
C ILE A 9 10.22 -21.11 8.03
N LYS A 10 10.54 -21.40 9.29
CA LYS A 10 9.66 -21.09 10.42
C LYS A 10 9.41 -19.58 10.58
N LYS A 11 10.42 -18.74 10.42
CA LYS A 11 10.25 -17.26 10.44
C LYS A 11 9.39 -16.79 9.28
N LEU A 12 9.63 -17.31 8.08
CA LEU A 12 8.85 -16.99 6.88
C LEU A 12 7.38 -17.37 7.06
N SER A 13 7.09 -18.55 7.64
CA SER A 13 5.71 -18.99 7.87
C SER A 13 4.93 -18.07 8.80
N TYR A 14 5.56 -17.51 9.84
CA TYR A 14 4.89 -16.54 10.72
C TYR A 14 4.50 -15.27 9.97
N VAL A 15 5.41 -14.70 9.17
CA VAL A 15 5.11 -13.49 8.38
C VAL A 15 4.02 -13.78 7.36
N THR A 16 4.13 -14.87 6.62
CA THR A 16 3.16 -15.26 5.59
C THR A 16 1.77 -15.48 6.19
N PHE A 17 1.68 -16.20 7.31
CA PHE A 17 0.41 -16.42 8.01
C PHE A 17 -0.25 -15.10 8.40
N VAL A 18 0.49 -14.19 9.03
CA VAL A 18 -0.06 -12.90 9.47
C VAL A 18 -0.43 -11.99 8.29
N GLN A 19 0.31 -12.05 7.19
CA GLN A 19 -0.03 -11.31 5.98
C GLN A 19 -1.32 -11.83 5.34
N ILE A 20 -1.47 -13.16 5.22
CA ILE A 20 -2.71 -13.78 4.71
C ILE A 20 -3.87 -13.42 5.64
N PHE A 21 -3.70 -13.53 6.95
CA PHE A 21 -4.74 -13.16 7.92
C PHE A 21 -5.13 -11.68 7.78
N SER A 22 -4.15 -10.77 7.69
CA SER A 22 -4.40 -9.34 7.51
C SER A 22 -5.14 -9.05 6.19
N MET A 23 -4.81 -9.78 5.12
CA MET A 23 -5.51 -9.68 3.84
C MET A 23 -6.95 -10.17 3.95
N LEU A 24 -7.20 -11.29 4.63
CA LEU A 24 -8.56 -11.80 4.86
C LEU A 24 -9.40 -10.81 5.68
N VAL A 25 -8.84 -10.23 6.74
CA VAL A 25 -9.51 -9.17 7.52
C VAL A 25 -9.85 -7.99 6.61
N SER A 26 -8.92 -7.51 5.80
CA SER A 26 -9.16 -6.41 4.87
C SER A 26 -10.23 -6.75 3.84
N ALA A 27 -10.23 -7.97 3.30
CA ALA A 27 -11.25 -8.43 2.34
C ALA A 27 -12.65 -8.49 2.99
N ILE A 28 -12.76 -9.05 4.20
CA ILE A 28 -14.00 -9.09 4.96
C ILE A 28 -14.54 -7.67 5.17
N LEU A 29 -13.72 -6.77 5.68
CA LEU A 29 -14.15 -5.38 5.92
C LEU A 29 -14.54 -4.67 4.61
N THR A 30 -13.80 -4.87 3.53
CA THR A 30 -14.10 -4.24 2.23
C THR A 30 -15.43 -4.70 1.65
N VAL A 31 -15.85 -5.94 1.91
CA VAL A 31 -17.11 -6.51 1.39
C VAL A 31 -18.30 -6.22 2.33
N PHE A 32 -18.09 -6.27 3.65
CA PHE A 32 -19.19 -6.14 4.62
C PHE A 32 -19.46 -4.69 5.04
N VAL A 33 -18.42 -3.86 5.19
CA VAL A 33 -18.60 -2.47 5.65
C VAL A 33 -19.47 -1.65 4.69
N PRO A 34 -19.29 -1.69 3.36
CA PRO A 34 -20.15 -0.93 2.44
C PRO A 34 -21.62 -1.39 2.47
N LYS A 35 -21.88 -2.66 2.82
CA LYS A 35 -23.24 -3.17 2.95
C LYS A 35 -23.98 -2.62 4.15
N LEU A 36 -23.26 -2.36 5.23
CA LEU A 36 -23.81 -1.96 6.51
C LEU A 36 -23.82 -0.44 6.72
N LEU A 37 -22.91 0.28 6.09
CA LEU A 37 -22.82 1.73 6.20
C LEU A 37 -23.54 2.46 5.05
N ARG A 38 -24.01 3.67 5.34
CA ARG A 38 -24.43 4.62 4.29
C ARG A 38 -23.20 5.07 3.48
N ILE A 39 -23.39 5.45 2.24
CA ILE A 39 -22.30 5.88 1.34
C ILE A 39 -21.46 7.01 1.95
N THR A 40 -22.11 7.98 2.61
CA THR A 40 -21.42 9.08 3.31
C THR A 40 -20.59 8.61 4.50
N ASP A 41 -21.11 7.72 5.33
CA ASP A 41 -20.38 7.14 6.46
C ASP A 41 -19.20 6.31 6.00
N TYR A 42 -19.39 5.53 4.93
CA TYR A 42 -18.30 4.82 4.28
C TYR A 42 -17.23 5.79 3.74
N GLY A 43 -17.64 6.92 3.15
CA GLY A 43 -16.74 7.98 2.70
C GLY A 43 -15.89 8.54 3.83
N PHE A 44 -16.48 8.83 5.00
CA PHE A 44 -15.74 9.30 6.18
C PHE A 44 -14.77 8.25 6.72
N TRP A 45 -15.15 6.96 6.74
CA TRP A 45 -14.21 5.90 7.08
C TRP A 45 -13.04 5.81 6.09
N GLN A 46 -13.32 5.88 4.80
CA GLN A 46 -12.27 5.87 3.76
C GLN A 46 -11.38 7.12 3.84
N LEU A 47 -11.91 8.26 4.24
CA LEU A 47 -11.14 9.47 4.47
C LEU A 47 -10.14 9.30 5.63
N PHE A 48 -10.59 8.71 6.73
CA PHE A 48 -9.69 8.35 7.83
C PHE A 48 -8.59 7.40 7.36
N MET A 49 -8.95 6.30 6.66
CA MET A 49 -7.98 5.33 6.14
C MET A 49 -7.00 5.95 5.14
N PHE A 50 -7.47 6.89 4.34
CA PHE A 50 -6.63 7.64 3.40
C PHE A 50 -5.55 8.45 4.12
N TYR A 51 -5.93 9.31 5.07
CA TYR A 51 -4.95 10.10 5.83
C TYR A 51 -4.10 9.24 6.75
N GLN A 52 -4.65 8.15 7.29
CA GLN A 52 -3.92 7.16 8.07
C GLN A 52 -2.71 6.59 7.32
N GLY A 53 -2.82 6.42 6.01
CA GLY A 53 -1.71 5.98 5.15
C GLY A 53 -0.51 6.93 5.17
N TYR A 54 -0.70 8.21 5.48
CA TYR A 54 0.36 9.23 5.49
C TYR A 54 0.91 9.55 6.88
N ILE A 55 0.36 8.99 7.94
CA ILE A 55 0.80 9.26 9.33
C ILE A 55 2.29 8.95 9.52
N GLY A 56 2.83 7.94 8.85
CA GLY A 56 4.24 7.60 8.92
C GLY A 56 5.19 8.72 8.50
N VAL A 57 4.74 9.69 7.71
CA VAL A 57 5.57 10.83 7.31
C VAL A 57 6.03 11.66 8.52
N PHE A 58 5.21 11.71 9.56
CA PHE A 58 5.45 12.53 10.75
C PHE A 58 6.57 12.01 11.66
N HIS A 59 7.10 10.80 11.46
CA HIS A 59 8.34 10.39 12.12
C HIS A 59 9.59 10.89 11.39
N LEU A 60 9.46 11.62 10.26
CA LEU A 60 10.53 12.28 9.50
C LEU A 60 11.69 11.35 9.08
N GLY A 61 11.43 10.05 8.91
CA GLY A 61 12.45 9.05 8.63
C GLY A 61 13.20 8.53 9.87
N TRP A 62 12.91 9.05 11.05
CA TRP A 62 13.60 8.68 12.30
C TRP A 62 13.53 7.17 12.57
N ASN A 63 12.34 6.59 12.49
CA ASN A 63 12.17 5.13 12.65
C ASN A 63 12.92 4.32 11.57
N ASP A 64 12.91 4.80 10.31
CA ASP A 64 13.65 4.17 9.22
C ASP A 64 15.17 4.21 9.47
N GLY A 65 15.67 5.32 10.00
CA GLY A 65 17.09 5.48 10.35
C GLY A 65 17.52 4.50 11.43
N ILE A 66 16.74 4.38 12.51
CA ILE A 66 16.98 3.39 13.57
C ILE A 66 17.00 1.99 12.98
N TYR A 67 15.99 1.63 12.17
CA TYR A 67 15.91 0.33 11.50
C TYR A 67 17.18 0.00 10.70
N LEU A 68 17.69 0.96 9.92
CA LEU A 68 18.89 0.79 9.10
C LEU A 68 20.16 0.67 9.94
N GLN A 69 20.29 1.40 11.05
CA GLN A 69 21.47 1.38 11.91
C GLN A 69 21.60 0.11 12.75
N ILE A 70 20.47 -0.45 13.20
CA ILE A 70 20.47 -1.64 14.04
C ILE A 70 20.29 -2.92 13.23
N GLY A 71 20.05 -2.82 11.92
CA GLY A 71 19.82 -3.95 11.03
C GLY A 71 20.96 -4.96 11.08
N GLY A 72 20.61 -6.23 11.37
CA GLY A 72 21.56 -7.34 11.48
C GLY A 72 22.20 -7.53 12.84
N LYS A 73 22.01 -6.61 13.80
CA LYS A 73 22.46 -6.81 15.20
C LYS A 73 21.53 -7.78 15.92
N LYS A 74 22.04 -8.46 16.94
CA LYS A 74 21.20 -9.22 17.85
C LYS A 74 20.52 -8.27 18.83
N TYR A 75 19.34 -8.65 19.32
CA TYR A 75 18.57 -7.82 20.26
C TYR A 75 19.32 -7.53 21.57
N GLU A 76 20.15 -8.49 22.02
CA GLU A 76 20.97 -8.38 23.24
C GLU A 76 22.10 -7.37 23.08
N GLU A 77 22.55 -7.10 21.86
CA GLU A 77 23.65 -6.19 21.52
C GLU A 77 23.19 -4.72 21.41
N LEU A 78 21.87 -4.46 21.51
CA LEU A 78 21.32 -3.13 21.37
C LEU A 78 21.66 -2.23 22.59
N ASN A 79 21.99 -0.98 22.30
CA ASN A 79 22.11 0.06 23.32
C ASN A 79 20.71 0.50 23.79
N ARG A 80 20.21 -0.17 24.82
CA ARG A 80 18.85 0.04 25.33
C ARG A 80 18.63 1.42 25.94
N LYS A 81 19.69 2.08 26.46
CA LYS A 81 19.60 3.45 27.00
C LYS A 81 19.37 4.46 25.88
N GLU A 82 20.14 4.33 24.81
CA GLU A 82 19.99 5.16 23.61
C GLU A 82 18.60 5.01 23.00
N LEU A 83 18.13 3.75 22.82
CA LEU A 83 16.80 3.49 22.26
C LEU A 83 15.67 4.03 23.17
N PHE A 84 15.81 3.97 24.49
CA PHE A 84 14.88 4.59 25.43
C PHE A 84 14.83 6.10 25.27
N SER A 85 15.98 6.76 25.15
CA SER A 85 16.06 8.20 24.90
C SER A 85 15.44 8.59 23.55
N GLN A 86 15.72 7.81 22.50
CA GLN A 86 15.11 7.97 21.18
C GLN A 86 13.58 7.81 21.24
N LEU A 87 13.06 6.84 22.00
CA LEU A 87 11.64 6.62 22.19
C LEU A 87 10.94 7.81 22.84
N ILE A 88 11.52 8.38 23.91
CA ILE A 88 10.96 9.54 24.62
C ILE A 88 10.92 10.76 23.69
N LEU A 89 12.02 11.06 23.02
CA LEU A 89 12.11 12.20 22.12
C LEU A 89 11.17 12.04 20.91
N LEU A 90 11.08 10.84 20.32
CA LEU A 90 10.14 10.55 19.26
C LEU A 90 8.68 10.73 19.73
N SER A 91 8.36 10.21 20.92
CA SER A 91 7.01 10.34 21.50
C SER A 91 6.63 11.80 21.73
N GLY A 92 7.56 12.59 22.26
CA GLY A 92 7.38 14.04 22.42
C GLY A 92 7.10 14.75 21.09
N LEU A 93 7.89 14.43 20.05
CA LEU A 93 7.67 14.98 18.70
C LEU A 93 6.30 14.61 18.14
N GLN A 94 5.86 13.35 18.32
CA GLN A 94 4.56 12.90 17.83
C GLN A 94 3.41 13.61 18.58
N ILE A 95 3.53 13.84 19.88
CA ILE A 95 2.54 14.59 20.67
C ILE A 95 2.45 16.04 20.17
N ILE A 96 3.58 16.68 19.85
CA ILE A 96 3.61 18.03 19.28
C ILE A 96 2.85 18.06 17.94
N PHE A 97 3.11 17.12 17.04
CA PHE A 97 2.40 17.05 15.76
C PHE A 97 0.91 16.76 15.95
N ALA A 98 0.54 15.86 16.88
CA ALA A 98 -0.85 15.57 17.20
C ALA A 98 -1.57 16.84 17.71
N TYR A 99 -0.92 17.61 18.57
CA TYR A 99 -1.45 18.90 19.05
C TYR A 99 -1.72 19.87 17.90
N PHE A 100 -0.77 20.02 16.96
CA PHE A 100 -0.96 20.91 15.80
C PHE A 100 -2.07 20.40 14.85
N ILE A 101 -2.24 19.09 14.67
CA ILE A 101 -3.35 18.54 13.88
C ILE A 101 -4.69 18.86 14.55
N ILE A 102 -4.80 18.68 15.87
CA ILE A 102 -6.02 19.01 16.62
C ILE A 102 -6.30 20.51 16.53
N LEU A 103 -5.31 21.35 16.82
CA LEU A 103 -5.44 22.81 16.76
C LEU A 103 -5.88 23.26 15.35
N GLY A 104 -5.22 22.76 14.31
CA GLY A 104 -5.57 23.05 12.92
C GLY A 104 -6.99 22.61 12.57
N SER A 105 -7.44 21.46 13.06
CA SER A 105 -8.80 20.99 12.82
C SER A 105 -9.85 21.89 13.48
N TYR A 106 -9.55 22.47 14.64
CA TYR A 106 -10.48 23.42 15.29
C TYR A 106 -10.51 24.78 14.62
N LEU A 107 -9.38 25.24 14.06
CA LEU A 107 -9.27 26.56 13.47
C LEU A 107 -9.76 26.62 12.02
N PHE A 108 -9.55 25.55 11.23
CA PHE A 108 -9.76 25.60 9.78
C PHE A 108 -10.87 24.68 9.27
N GLU A 109 -11.31 23.69 10.06
CA GLU A 109 -12.34 22.77 9.63
C GLU A 109 -13.70 23.11 10.30
N TYR A 110 -14.74 23.23 9.50
CA TYR A 110 -16.08 23.55 9.98
C TYR A 110 -16.98 22.30 10.12
N ASP A 111 -16.71 21.24 9.35
CA ASP A 111 -17.49 20.00 9.41
C ASP A 111 -17.14 19.20 10.67
N TYR A 112 -18.16 18.92 11.47
CA TYR A 112 -18.01 18.15 12.72
C TYR A 112 -17.41 16.75 12.48
N ASN A 113 -17.80 16.05 11.40
CA ASN A 113 -17.29 14.72 11.10
C ASN A 113 -15.81 14.76 10.71
N ARG A 114 -15.40 15.77 9.95
CA ARG A 114 -13.99 15.97 9.61
C ARG A 114 -13.15 16.31 10.85
N LYS A 115 -13.63 17.20 11.73
CA LYS A 115 -12.98 17.47 13.03
C LYS A 115 -12.79 16.18 13.82
N TYR A 116 -13.82 15.37 13.92
CA TYR A 116 -13.75 14.08 14.63
C TYR A 116 -12.68 13.15 14.01
N ILE A 117 -12.63 13.07 12.69
CA ILE A 117 -11.61 12.29 11.95
C ILE A 117 -10.20 12.80 12.27
N PHE A 118 -9.95 14.11 12.21
CA PHE A 118 -8.64 14.67 12.50
C PHE A 118 -8.22 14.46 13.96
N CYS A 119 -9.14 14.52 14.92
CA CYS A 119 -8.86 14.16 16.32
C CYS A 119 -8.47 12.68 16.44
N CYS A 120 -9.19 11.77 15.79
CA CYS A 120 -8.86 10.35 15.75
C CYS A 120 -7.51 10.10 15.06
N LEU A 121 -7.19 10.82 13.99
CA LEU A 121 -5.90 10.76 13.29
C LEU A 121 -4.75 11.24 14.18
N ALA A 122 -4.94 12.29 14.96
CA ALA A 122 -3.92 12.80 15.88
C ALA A 122 -3.59 11.75 16.96
N ILE A 123 -4.58 11.08 17.53
CA ILE A 123 -4.38 9.98 18.48
C ILE A 123 -3.67 8.81 17.79
N SER A 124 -4.17 8.42 16.61
CA SER A 124 -3.60 7.32 15.84
C SER A 124 -2.17 7.59 15.37
N LEU A 125 -1.79 8.86 15.12
CA LEU A 125 -0.45 9.28 14.78
C LEU A 125 0.55 8.93 15.89
N VAL A 126 0.25 9.31 17.12
CA VAL A 126 1.12 9.02 18.27
C VAL A 126 1.30 7.52 18.45
N ILE A 127 0.16 6.79 18.49
CA ILE A 127 0.16 5.33 18.72
C ILE A 127 0.90 4.60 17.58
N SER A 128 0.62 4.96 16.33
CA SER A 128 1.18 4.26 15.16
C SER A 128 2.68 4.47 15.01
N ASN A 129 3.20 5.67 15.25
CA ASN A 129 4.63 5.95 15.09
C ASN A 129 5.47 5.37 16.24
N ILE A 130 4.92 5.33 17.48
CA ILE A 130 5.56 4.63 18.59
C ILE A 130 5.51 3.10 18.36
N ARG A 131 4.38 2.58 17.85
CA ARG A 131 4.26 1.17 17.46
C ARG A 131 5.28 0.78 16.39
N LEU A 132 5.44 1.62 15.35
CA LEU A 132 6.40 1.41 14.27
C LEU A 132 7.84 1.37 14.79
N PHE A 133 8.20 2.21 15.77
CA PHE A 133 9.50 2.18 16.41
C PHE A 133 9.83 0.78 16.96
N PHE A 134 8.95 0.20 17.77
CA PHE A 134 9.17 -1.15 18.32
C PHE A 134 9.11 -2.23 17.23
N GLN A 135 8.22 -2.12 16.27
CA GLN A 135 8.14 -3.07 15.16
C GLN A 135 9.44 -3.10 14.36
N TYR A 136 10.06 -1.96 14.09
CA TYR A 136 11.33 -1.89 13.39
C TYR A 136 12.48 -2.46 14.20
N ILE A 137 12.51 -2.28 15.52
CA ILE A 137 13.49 -2.92 16.38
C ILE A 137 13.38 -4.45 16.29
N LEU A 138 12.17 -5.00 16.41
CA LEU A 138 11.95 -6.44 16.33
C LEU A 138 12.28 -7.02 14.95
N GLN A 139 11.95 -6.30 13.87
CA GLN A 139 12.30 -6.69 12.50
C GLN A 139 13.81 -6.67 12.28
N ALA A 140 14.48 -5.57 12.64
CA ALA A 140 15.91 -5.37 12.44
C ALA A 140 16.75 -6.43 13.19
N THR A 141 16.27 -6.86 14.36
CA THR A 141 16.90 -7.88 15.20
C THR A 141 16.40 -9.31 14.92
N SER A 142 15.65 -9.50 13.85
CA SER A 142 15.11 -10.81 13.43
C SER A 142 14.19 -11.51 14.46
N ARG A 143 13.57 -10.75 15.38
CA ARG A 143 12.53 -11.23 16.30
C ARG A 143 11.16 -11.28 15.61
N ILE A 144 11.10 -12.03 14.53
CA ILE A 144 9.99 -12.07 13.59
C ILE A 144 8.70 -12.60 14.20
N LYS A 145 8.79 -13.53 15.16
CA LYS A 145 7.61 -14.10 15.86
C LYS A 145 6.88 -12.99 16.63
N GLU A 146 7.60 -12.24 17.44
CA GLU A 146 7.04 -11.15 18.28
C GLU A 146 6.47 -10.01 17.43
N PHE A 147 7.17 -9.67 16.34
CA PHE A 147 6.65 -8.75 15.33
C PHE A 147 5.33 -9.25 14.74
N SER A 148 5.24 -10.51 14.34
CA SER A 148 4.04 -11.11 13.77
C SER A 148 2.87 -11.14 14.77
N VAL A 149 3.13 -11.46 16.04
CA VAL A 149 2.11 -11.45 17.11
C VAL A 149 1.52 -10.04 17.28
N SER A 150 2.33 -9.00 17.19
CA SER A 150 1.85 -7.62 17.31
C SER A 150 0.87 -7.22 16.18
N ILE A 151 1.16 -7.66 14.94
CA ILE A 151 0.26 -7.41 13.80
C ILE A 151 -1.02 -8.24 13.95
N PHE A 152 -0.91 -9.49 14.36
CA PHE A 152 -2.07 -10.35 14.58
C PHE A 152 -3.00 -9.75 15.65
N ALA A 153 -2.44 -9.27 16.76
CA ALA A 153 -3.20 -8.63 17.83
C ALA A 153 -3.94 -7.37 17.34
N ASP A 154 -3.30 -6.53 16.52
CA ASP A 154 -3.93 -5.39 15.86
C ASP A 154 -5.13 -5.84 15.01
N ARG A 155 -4.92 -6.77 14.09
CA ARG A 155 -5.91 -7.15 13.10
C ARG A 155 -7.11 -7.89 13.68
N ILE A 156 -6.89 -8.80 14.64
CA ILE A 156 -8.00 -9.52 15.27
C ILE A 156 -8.85 -8.60 16.14
N THR A 157 -8.20 -7.68 16.88
CA THR A 157 -8.90 -6.69 17.69
C THR A 157 -9.72 -5.76 16.80
N TYR A 158 -9.13 -5.23 15.74
CA TYR A 158 -9.84 -4.38 14.80
C TYR A 158 -11.04 -5.09 14.16
N LEU A 159 -10.87 -6.34 13.71
CA LEU A 159 -11.96 -7.13 13.14
C LEU A 159 -13.09 -7.33 14.16
N PHE A 160 -12.76 -7.70 15.41
CA PHE A 160 -13.74 -7.89 16.46
C PHE A 160 -14.55 -6.60 16.74
N PHE A 161 -13.86 -5.47 16.94
CA PHE A 161 -14.54 -4.20 17.21
C PHE A 161 -15.32 -3.68 15.99
N ALA A 162 -14.82 -3.90 14.77
CA ALA A 162 -15.53 -3.52 13.56
C ALA A 162 -16.83 -4.33 13.39
N LEU A 163 -16.77 -5.65 13.53
CA LEU A 163 -17.96 -6.50 13.40
C LEU A 163 -18.93 -6.27 14.56
N TYR A 164 -18.45 -6.31 15.80
CA TYR A 164 -19.29 -6.05 16.97
C TYR A 164 -19.95 -4.67 16.89
N GLY A 165 -19.19 -3.65 16.54
CA GLY A 165 -19.69 -2.29 16.42
C GLY A 165 -20.74 -2.14 15.33
N LEU A 166 -20.54 -2.72 14.16
CA LEU A 166 -21.46 -2.64 13.04
C LEU A 166 -22.75 -3.44 13.29
N PHE A 167 -22.67 -4.61 13.95
CA PHE A 167 -23.85 -5.46 14.15
C PHE A 167 -24.62 -5.14 15.43
N VAL A 168 -23.96 -4.60 16.48
CA VAL A 168 -24.57 -4.44 17.81
C VAL A 168 -24.76 -2.98 18.20
N LEU A 169 -23.79 -2.10 17.95
CA LEU A 169 -23.81 -0.72 18.44
C LEU A 169 -24.41 0.29 17.44
N GLY A 170 -24.71 -0.13 16.23
CA GLY A 170 -25.28 0.71 15.19
C GLY A 170 -24.27 1.11 14.11
N ASN A 171 -24.77 1.30 12.91
CA ASN A 171 -24.00 1.45 11.68
C ASN A 171 -23.34 2.84 11.56
N SER A 172 -22.29 3.10 12.35
CA SER A 172 -21.56 4.36 12.33
C SER A 172 -20.09 4.15 11.99
N TYR A 173 -19.54 4.97 11.09
CA TYR A 173 -18.11 4.99 10.76
C TYR A 173 -17.23 5.25 12.00
N LYS A 174 -17.72 6.00 13.00
CA LYS A 174 -16.97 6.34 14.23
C LYS A 174 -16.49 5.10 14.96
N ILE A 175 -17.31 4.05 14.97
CA ILE A 175 -16.98 2.77 15.63
C ILE A 175 -15.80 2.10 14.95
N LEU A 176 -15.71 2.18 13.61
CA LEU A 176 -14.59 1.65 12.85
C LEU A 176 -13.29 2.40 13.16
N LEU A 177 -13.36 3.73 13.32
CA LEU A 177 -12.19 4.53 13.70
C LEU A 177 -11.72 4.17 15.10
N ILE A 178 -12.62 4.07 16.04
CA ILE A 178 -12.30 3.68 17.44
C ILE A 178 -11.72 2.26 17.46
N GLY A 179 -12.32 1.33 16.72
CA GLY A 179 -11.84 -0.04 16.62
C GLY A 179 -10.41 -0.15 16.07
N ASP A 180 -10.07 0.65 15.06
CA ASP A 180 -8.71 0.73 14.50
C ASP A 180 -7.71 1.29 15.54
N ILE A 181 -8.10 2.34 16.28
CA ILE A 181 -7.25 2.92 17.33
C ILE A 181 -7.04 1.92 18.48
N ILE A 182 -8.09 1.20 18.92
CA ILE A 182 -7.98 0.18 19.97
C ILE A 182 -7.08 -0.96 19.50
N GLY A 183 -7.25 -1.45 18.26
CA GLY A 183 -6.39 -2.49 17.70
C GLY A 183 -4.91 -2.11 17.73
N LYS A 184 -4.59 -0.90 17.27
CA LYS A 184 -3.22 -0.37 17.30
C LYS A 184 -2.70 -0.18 18.73
N THR A 185 -3.56 0.25 19.66
CA THR A 185 -3.20 0.39 21.07
C THR A 185 -2.85 -0.97 21.69
N ILE A 186 -3.66 -2.00 21.46
CA ILE A 186 -3.37 -3.35 21.93
C ILE A 186 -2.08 -3.89 21.32
N SER A 187 -1.88 -3.67 20.01
CA SER A 187 -0.63 -4.00 19.35
C SER A 187 0.59 -3.31 19.99
N LEU A 188 0.45 -2.01 20.32
CA LEU A 188 1.49 -1.25 21.01
C LEU A 188 1.79 -1.82 22.40
N LEU A 189 0.77 -2.16 23.19
CA LEU A 189 0.95 -2.78 24.51
C LEU A 189 1.67 -4.12 24.40
N VAL A 190 1.34 -4.95 23.41
CA VAL A 190 2.04 -6.22 23.14
C VAL A 190 3.51 -5.96 22.79
N LEU A 191 3.81 -4.94 21.98
CA LEU A 191 5.19 -4.58 21.64
C LEU A 191 5.98 -4.05 22.83
N ILE A 192 5.36 -3.22 23.66
CA ILE A 192 5.95 -2.72 24.92
C ILE A 192 6.27 -3.89 25.83
N PHE A 193 5.39 -4.90 25.93
CA PHE A 193 5.66 -6.09 26.72
C PHE A 193 6.89 -6.88 26.22
N PHE A 194 7.04 -7.04 24.90
CA PHE A 194 8.20 -7.73 24.30
C PHE A 194 9.49 -6.91 24.34
N CYS A 195 9.41 -5.59 24.43
CA CYS A 195 10.54 -4.67 24.50
C CYS A 195 10.57 -3.89 25.84
N ARG A 196 10.09 -4.54 26.92
CA ARG A 196 9.96 -3.89 28.24
C ARG A 196 11.28 -3.35 28.79
N ASP A 197 12.38 -3.94 28.43
CA ASP A 197 13.75 -3.55 28.81
C ASP A 197 14.22 -2.28 28.08
N ILE A 198 13.55 -1.89 27.00
CA ILE A 198 13.72 -0.60 26.32
C ILE A 198 12.66 0.39 26.83
N ALA A 199 11.38 -0.04 26.91
CA ALA A 199 10.27 0.84 27.23
C ALA A 199 10.24 1.34 28.68
N PHE A 200 10.58 0.45 29.65
CA PHE A 200 10.54 0.74 31.09
C PHE A 200 11.95 0.88 31.65
N ARG A 201 12.55 2.03 31.44
CA ARG A 201 13.83 2.40 32.05
C ARG A 201 13.66 3.55 33.00
N ARG A 202 14.66 3.74 33.87
CA ARG A 202 14.68 4.87 34.79
C ARG A 202 14.88 6.18 34.01
N ILE A 203 14.24 7.25 34.45
CA ILE A 203 14.40 8.57 33.82
C ILE A 203 15.88 9.01 33.89
N SER A 204 16.65 8.54 34.88
CA SER A 204 18.09 8.76 34.95
C SER A 204 18.91 8.14 33.81
N ASP A 205 18.34 7.19 33.09
CA ASP A 205 18.95 6.58 31.89
C ASP A 205 18.72 7.41 30.62
N PHE A 206 17.89 8.46 30.70
CA PHE A 206 17.62 9.36 29.60
C PHE A 206 18.83 10.24 29.31
N ASP A 207 19.27 10.23 28.04
CA ASP A 207 20.34 11.09 27.54
C ASP A 207 19.82 11.90 26.34
N PHE A 208 19.98 13.21 26.39
CA PHE A 208 19.54 14.11 25.33
C PHE A 208 20.59 14.21 24.22
N ASP A 209 20.74 13.13 23.44
CA ASP A 209 21.65 13.13 22.29
C ASP A 209 20.92 13.55 21.01
N ILE A 210 20.90 14.85 20.77
CA ILE A 210 20.29 15.44 19.58
C ILE A 210 21.07 15.08 18.30
N LYS A 211 22.36 14.77 18.38
CA LYS A 211 23.18 14.35 17.24
C LYS A 211 22.76 12.98 16.77
N ALA A 212 22.51 12.04 17.67
CA ALA A 212 21.99 10.71 17.33
C ALA A 212 20.62 10.82 16.66
N VAL A 213 19.74 11.73 17.13
CA VAL A 213 18.44 12.00 16.51
C VAL A 213 18.59 12.48 15.06
N PHE A 214 19.39 13.53 14.84
CA PHE A 214 19.59 14.08 13.50
C PHE A 214 20.28 13.08 12.58
N ASN A 215 21.19 12.26 13.08
CA ASN A 215 21.83 11.21 12.30
C ASN A 215 20.81 10.15 11.84
N ASN A 216 19.92 9.70 12.71
CA ASN A 216 18.84 8.77 12.38
C ASN A 216 17.91 9.37 11.33
N ILE A 217 17.48 10.60 11.49
CA ILE A 217 16.64 11.32 10.52
C ILE A 217 17.38 11.42 9.17
N HIS A 218 18.63 11.83 9.16
CA HIS A 218 19.42 11.98 7.93
C HIS A 218 19.55 10.68 7.14
N ILE A 219 19.76 9.57 7.85
CA ILE A 219 19.86 8.23 7.23
C ILE A 219 18.51 7.78 6.69
N GLY A 220 17.44 7.91 7.47
CA GLY A 220 16.14 7.35 7.12
C GLY A 220 15.31 8.22 6.19
N ILE A 221 15.54 9.53 6.14
CA ILE A 221 14.72 10.47 5.36
C ILE A 221 14.72 10.16 3.85
N LYS A 222 15.80 9.62 3.32
CA LYS A 222 15.90 9.20 1.91
C LYS A 222 14.94 8.05 1.61
N LEU A 223 14.85 7.09 2.53
CA LEU A 223 13.92 5.96 2.41
C LEU A 223 12.48 6.44 2.54
N LEU A 224 12.19 7.29 3.51
CA LEU A 224 10.88 7.92 3.69
C LEU A 224 10.43 8.65 2.41
N PHE A 225 11.26 9.53 1.86
CA PHE A 225 10.92 10.28 0.64
C PHE A 225 10.69 9.38 -0.58
N SER A 226 11.47 8.31 -0.73
CA SER A 226 11.28 7.35 -1.82
C SER A 226 9.92 6.66 -1.74
N ASN A 227 9.53 6.22 -0.53
CA ASN A 227 8.23 5.58 -0.29
C ASN A 227 7.08 6.59 -0.46
N MET A 228 7.24 7.79 0.10
CA MET A 228 6.26 8.86 0.04
C MET A 228 5.98 9.30 -1.42
N ALA A 229 7.02 9.50 -2.22
CA ALA A 229 6.86 9.87 -3.63
C ALA A 229 6.01 8.84 -4.39
N SER A 230 6.19 7.54 -4.13
CA SER A 230 5.35 6.50 -4.72
C SER A 230 3.90 6.59 -4.30
N MET A 231 3.62 6.86 -3.01
CA MET A 231 2.26 6.99 -2.48
C MET A 231 1.54 8.24 -2.96
N LEU A 232 2.28 9.34 -3.15
CA LEU A 232 1.73 10.62 -3.57
C LEU A 232 1.25 10.62 -5.03
N ILE A 233 1.73 9.71 -5.88
CA ILE A 233 1.29 9.62 -7.28
C ILE A 233 -0.24 9.50 -7.37
N THR A 234 -0.82 8.60 -6.61
CA THR A 234 -2.27 8.40 -6.53
C THR A 234 -2.92 9.25 -5.43
N GLY A 235 -2.17 9.57 -4.40
CA GLY A 235 -2.64 10.31 -3.23
C GLY A 235 -3.05 11.74 -3.52
N ILE A 236 -2.29 12.45 -4.37
CA ILE A 236 -2.61 13.82 -4.78
C ILE A 236 -3.95 13.87 -5.52
N ILE A 237 -4.21 12.90 -6.40
CA ILE A 237 -5.49 12.81 -7.12
C ILE A 237 -6.63 12.53 -6.14
N ARG A 238 -6.45 11.58 -5.21
CA ARG A 238 -7.46 11.28 -4.19
C ARG A 238 -7.75 12.48 -3.30
N TRP A 239 -6.73 13.23 -2.92
CA TRP A 239 -6.90 14.49 -2.20
C TRP A 239 -7.67 15.52 -3.04
N GLY A 240 -7.34 15.67 -4.33
CA GLY A 240 -8.08 16.55 -5.23
C GLY A 240 -9.56 16.18 -5.38
N ILE A 241 -9.87 14.87 -5.41
CA ILE A 241 -11.24 14.35 -5.44
C ILE A 241 -11.95 14.67 -4.11
N GLU A 242 -11.31 14.44 -2.99
CA GLU A 242 -11.84 14.71 -1.66
C GLU A 242 -12.18 16.18 -1.47
N TYR A 243 -11.35 17.08 -2.01
CA TYR A 243 -11.54 18.52 -1.87
C TYR A 243 -12.66 19.07 -2.76
N ASN A 244 -12.79 18.58 -4.00
CA ASN A 244 -13.67 19.19 -5.02
C ASN A 244 -15.03 18.49 -5.16
N TRP A 245 -15.19 17.26 -4.66
CA TRP A 245 -16.44 16.50 -4.71
C TRP A 245 -16.94 16.12 -3.33
N SER A 246 -18.16 15.56 -3.28
CA SER A 246 -18.73 15.10 -2.02
C SER A 246 -17.98 13.92 -1.42
N ILE A 247 -18.06 13.78 -0.10
CA ILE A 247 -17.49 12.63 0.62
C ILE A 247 -18.05 11.29 0.14
N ALA A 248 -19.28 11.28 -0.39
CA ALA A 248 -19.89 10.10 -1.00
C ALA A 248 -19.13 9.67 -2.26
N VAL A 249 -18.82 10.60 -3.17
CA VAL A 249 -18.04 10.34 -4.39
C VAL A 249 -16.62 9.87 -4.03
N PHE A 250 -15.99 10.50 -3.05
CA PHE A 250 -14.70 10.05 -2.53
C PHE A 250 -14.77 8.60 -2.01
N GLY A 251 -15.85 8.25 -1.28
CA GLY A 251 -16.11 6.90 -0.79
C GLY A 251 -16.29 5.89 -1.92
N GLU A 252 -17.06 6.24 -2.94
CA GLU A 252 -17.31 5.39 -4.12
C GLU A 252 -16.00 5.05 -4.87
N ILE A 253 -15.16 6.05 -5.13
CA ILE A 253 -13.85 5.85 -5.80
C ILE A 253 -12.91 5.07 -4.90
N SER A 254 -12.90 5.37 -3.60
CA SER A 254 -12.06 4.68 -2.63
C SER A 254 -12.42 3.20 -2.52
N LEU A 255 -13.71 2.82 -2.60
CA LEU A 255 -14.13 1.42 -2.63
C LEU A 255 -13.52 0.69 -3.83
N SER A 256 -13.58 1.29 -5.01
CA SER A 256 -13.02 0.73 -6.23
C SER A 256 -11.49 0.51 -6.12
N LEU A 257 -10.77 1.49 -5.57
CA LEU A 257 -9.33 1.39 -5.32
C LEU A 257 -8.99 0.34 -4.25
N THR A 258 -9.80 0.23 -3.20
CA THR A 258 -9.56 -0.75 -2.11
C THR A 258 -9.77 -2.18 -2.60
N LEU A 259 -10.76 -2.43 -3.46
CA LEU A 259 -10.96 -3.73 -4.10
C LEU A 259 -9.76 -4.13 -4.97
N ALA A 260 -9.21 -3.19 -5.75
CA ALA A 260 -7.98 -3.42 -6.50
C ALA A 260 -6.78 -3.70 -5.58
N GLN A 261 -6.65 -2.97 -4.47
CA GLN A 261 -5.54 -3.11 -3.53
C GLN A 261 -5.47 -4.50 -2.86
N ILE A 262 -6.59 -5.17 -2.63
CA ILE A 262 -6.61 -6.54 -2.10
C ILE A 262 -5.88 -7.49 -3.06
N MET A 263 -6.14 -7.38 -4.36
CA MET A 263 -5.49 -8.20 -5.37
C MET A 263 -4.00 -7.88 -5.48
N ILE A 264 -3.62 -6.61 -5.44
CA ILE A 264 -2.22 -6.17 -5.45
C ILE A 264 -1.47 -6.71 -4.22
N THR A 265 -2.11 -6.75 -3.06
CA THR A 265 -1.51 -7.31 -1.83
C THR A 265 -1.20 -8.79 -1.99
N PHE A 266 -2.09 -9.55 -2.63
CA PHE A 266 -1.86 -10.97 -2.95
C PHE A 266 -0.65 -11.15 -3.89
N ILE A 267 -0.53 -10.32 -4.91
CA ILE A 267 0.58 -10.35 -5.87
C ILE A 267 1.91 -9.98 -5.19
N ASN A 268 1.90 -9.01 -4.28
CA ASN A 268 3.08 -8.61 -3.51
C ASN A 268 3.68 -9.76 -2.68
N MET A 269 2.86 -10.70 -2.20
CA MET A 269 3.34 -11.88 -1.48
C MET A 269 4.22 -12.76 -2.39
N ILE A 270 3.90 -12.86 -3.67
CA ILE A 270 4.72 -13.59 -4.66
C ILE A 270 6.08 -12.89 -4.84
N GLY A 271 6.11 -11.57 -4.79
CA GLY A 271 7.32 -10.75 -4.91
C GLY A 271 8.40 -11.04 -3.85
N ILE A 272 7.99 -11.49 -2.65
CA ILE A 272 8.92 -11.87 -1.58
C ILE A 272 9.83 -13.04 -2.00
N ILE A 273 9.32 -13.94 -2.84
CA ILE A 273 10.05 -15.13 -3.32
C ILE A 273 10.97 -14.74 -4.49
N ILE A 274 10.55 -13.82 -5.33
CA ILE A 274 11.27 -13.44 -6.54
C ILE A 274 12.57 -12.68 -6.22
N TYR A 275 12.58 -11.82 -5.20
CA TYR A 275 13.76 -11.01 -4.87
C TYR A 275 15.02 -11.84 -4.54
N PRO A 276 14.98 -12.86 -3.66
CA PRO A 276 16.12 -13.74 -3.42
C PRO A 276 16.54 -14.53 -4.67
N MET A 277 15.56 -14.96 -5.48
CA MET A 277 15.81 -15.68 -6.73
C MET A 277 16.63 -14.83 -7.70
N LEU A 278 16.27 -13.55 -7.86
CA LEU A 278 17.01 -12.61 -8.72
C LEU A 278 18.45 -12.39 -8.25
N ARG A 279 18.69 -12.29 -6.94
CA ARG A 279 20.04 -12.09 -6.41
C ARG A 279 20.96 -13.30 -6.61
N ASN A 280 20.39 -14.48 -6.77
CA ASN A 280 21.12 -15.72 -7.00
C ASN A 280 21.22 -16.11 -8.48
N THR A 281 20.61 -15.35 -9.38
CA THR A 281 20.63 -15.57 -10.83
C THR A 281 21.86 -14.88 -11.44
N ASN A 282 22.51 -15.56 -12.40
CA ASN A 282 23.62 -14.99 -13.14
C ASN A 282 23.19 -13.75 -13.93
N GLU A 283 24.07 -12.77 -14.07
CA GLU A 283 23.76 -11.52 -14.78
C GLU A 283 23.28 -11.74 -16.22
N LYS A 284 23.79 -12.77 -16.90
CA LYS A 284 23.42 -13.13 -18.29
C LYS A 284 21.97 -13.61 -18.40
N ASP A 285 21.45 -14.23 -17.35
CA ASP A 285 20.11 -14.85 -17.35
C ASP A 285 19.05 -13.90 -16.82
N LEU A 286 19.44 -12.77 -16.21
CA LEU A 286 18.50 -11.79 -15.63
C LEU A 286 17.52 -11.20 -16.66
N GLY A 287 17.98 -10.99 -17.91
CA GLY A 287 17.13 -10.47 -18.98
C GLY A 287 16.06 -11.47 -19.43
N VAL A 288 16.43 -12.74 -19.57
CA VAL A 288 15.50 -13.81 -19.92
C VAL A 288 14.49 -14.01 -18.80
N LEU A 289 14.95 -14.04 -17.55
CA LEU A 289 14.09 -14.15 -16.39
C LEU A 289 13.12 -12.97 -16.29
N TYR A 290 13.57 -11.73 -16.57
CA TYR A 290 12.70 -10.55 -16.61
C TYR A 290 11.55 -10.73 -17.61
N SER A 291 11.89 -11.12 -18.83
CA SER A 291 10.89 -11.30 -19.90
C SER A 291 9.90 -12.41 -19.57
N ASN A 292 10.37 -13.54 -19.02
CA ASN A 292 9.54 -14.69 -18.67
C ASN A 292 8.59 -14.38 -17.53
N VAL A 293 9.09 -13.81 -16.43
CA VAL A 293 8.25 -13.44 -15.28
C VAL A 293 7.22 -12.39 -15.67
N ARG A 294 7.61 -11.43 -16.51
CA ARG A 294 6.71 -10.41 -17.04
C ARG A 294 5.58 -11.03 -17.86
N LEU A 295 5.87 -11.94 -18.77
CA LEU A 295 4.87 -12.60 -19.60
C LEU A 295 3.89 -13.43 -18.75
N ILE A 296 4.40 -14.19 -17.78
CA ILE A 296 3.56 -14.96 -16.84
C ILE A 296 2.63 -14.02 -16.07
N LEU A 297 3.18 -12.91 -15.56
CA LEU A 297 2.39 -11.92 -14.80
C LEU A 297 1.29 -11.31 -15.67
N GLN A 298 1.61 -10.94 -16.91
CA GLN A 298 0.64 -10.39 -17.88
C GLN A 298 -0.51 -11.35 -18.12
N ILE A 299 -0.21 -12.60 -18.47
CA ILE A 299 -1.24 -13.62 -18.73
C ILE A 299 -2.11 -13.83 -17.48
N PHE A 300 -1.48 -13.90 -16.30
CA PHE A 300 -2.18 -14.10 -15.03
C PHE A 300 -3.14 -12.94 -14.74
N ILE A 301 -2.67 -11.70 -14.80
CA ILE A 301 -3.51 -10.52 -14.52
C ILE A 301 -4.62 -10.36 -15.56
N PHE A 302 -4.30 -10.54 -16.83
CA PHE A 302 -5.30 -10.43 -17.88
C PHE A 302 -6.38 -11.52 -17.76
N THR A 303 -6.01 -12.71 -17.28
CA THR A 303 -6.98 -13.76 -16.96
C THR A 303 -7.85 -13.39 -15.75
N ILE A 304 -7.27 -12.79 -14.71
CA ILE A 304 -8.04 -12.32 -13.55
C ILE A 304 -9.08 -11.26 -13.94
N LEU A 305 -8.77 -10.37 -14.88
CA LEU A 305 -9.70 -9.34 -15.34
C LEU A 305 -10.97 -9.93 -16.00
N ILE A 306 -10.96 -11.19 -16.49
CA ILE A 306 -12.17 -11.87 -16.97
C ILE A 306 -13.21 -11.96 -15.84
N PHE A 307 -12.76 -12.24 -14.62
CA PHE A 307 -13.64 -12.40 -13.46
C PHE A 307 -14.31 -11.09 -13.03
N TYR A 308 -13.82 -9.94 -13.48
CA TYR A 308 -14.47 -8.66 -13.22
C TYR A 308 -15.95 -8.66 -13.64
N PHE A 309 -16.28 -9.19 -14.82
CA PHE A 309 -17.63 -9.15 -15.36
C PHE A 309 -18.68 -9.90 -14.51
N PRO A 310 -18.47 -11.18 -14.12
CA PRO A 310 -19.37 -11.86 -13.20
C PRO A 310 -19.30 -11.25 -11.78
N PHE A 311 -18.12 -10.85 -11.31
CA PHE A 311 -17.92 -10.27 -9.99
C PHE A 311 -18.63 -8.92 -9.83
N SER A 312 -18.62 -8.06 -10.85
CA SER A 312 -19.34 -6.79 -10.83
C SER A 312 -20.85 -6.97 -10.66
N LYS A 313 -21.46 -7.97 -11.34
CA LYS A 313 -22.87 -8.32 -11.19
C LYS A 313 -23.18 -8.79 -9.76
N LEU A 314 -22.34 -9.63 -9.20
CA LEU A 314 -22.45 -10.11 -7.83
C LEU A 314 -22.34 -8.97 -6.83
N LEU A 315 -21.39 -8.05 -7.04
CA LEU A 315 -21.24 -6.86 -6.18
C LEU A 315 -22.46 -5.92 -6.30
N ILE A 316 -23.01 -5.70 -7.47
CA ILE A 316 -24.21 -4.87 -7.64
C ILE A 316 -25.39 -5.48 -6.89
N SER A 317 -25.56 -6.80 -6.90
CA SER A 317 -26.62 -7.47 -6.13
C SER A 317 -26.38 -7.42 -4.62
N TRP A 318 -25.09 -7.44 -4.19
CA TRP A 318 -24.71 -7.40 -2.78
C TRP A 318 -24.80 -6.00 -2.16
N ILE A 319 -24.33 -4.97 -2.89
CA ILE A 319 -24.28 -3.57 -2.48
C ILE A 319 -24.89 -2.63 -3.54
N PRO A 320 -26.23 -2.68 -3.75
CA PRO A 320 -26.87 -1.91 -4.84
C PRO A 320 -26.65 -0.40 -4.74
N ALA A 321 -26.53 0.12 -3.51
CA ALA A 321 -26.26 1.54 -3.25
C ALA A 321 -24.94 2.04 -3.88
N TYR A 322 -23.97 1.13 -4.11
CA TYR A 322 -22.64 1.47 -4.66
C TYR A 322 -22.50 1.13 -6.15
N LYS A 323 -23.59 1.10 -6.91
CA LYS A 323 -23.55 0.83 -8.35
C LYS A 323 -22.54 1.70 -9.10
N LYS A 324 -22.46 3.00 -8.77
CA LYS A 324 -21.47 3.91 -9.33
C LYS A 324 -20.03 3.53 -9.00
N SER A 325 -19.76 3.05 -7.78
CA SER A 325 -18.43 2.55 -7.42
C SER A 325 -18.00 1.40 -8.32
N ILE A 326 -18.93 0.52 -8.68
CA ILE A 326 -18.64 -0.63 -9.54
C ILE A 326 -18.41 -0.20 -10.99
N GLU A 327 -19.08 0.85 -11.46
CA GLU A 327 -18.78 1.50 -12.74
C GLU A 327 -17.38 2.13 -12.73
N TYR A 328 -17.00 2.87 -11.67
CA TYR A 328 -15.64 3.38 -11.51
C TYR A 328 -14.60 2.26 -11.38
N MET A 329 -14.96 1.12 -10.78
CA MET A 329 -14.08 -0.05 -10.70
C MET A 329 -13.69 -0.56 -12.10
N ALA A 330 -14.58 -0.50 -13.09
CA ALA A 330 -14.25 -0.86 -14.47
C ALA A 330 -13.13 0.02 -15.04
N LEU A 331 -13.18 1.34 -14.76
CA LEU A 331 -12.12 2.27 -15.16
C LEU A 331 -10.80 2.01 -14.43
N LEU A 332 -10.87 1.59 -13.17
CA LEU A 332 -9.72 1.46 -12.29
C LEU A 332 -9.12 0.03 -12.26
N CYS A 333 -9.85 -1.00 -12.72
CA CYS A 333 -9.34 -2.37 -12.78
C CYS A 333 -7.98 -2.52 -13.49
N PRO A 334 -7.68 -1.79 -14.59
CA PRO A 334 -6.35 -1.82 -15.18
C PRO A 334 -5.19 -1.39 -14.26
N ILE A 335 -5.47 -0.71 -13.14
CA ILE A 335 -4.48 -0.43 -12.10
C ILE A 335 -3.81 -1.73 -11.62
N LEU A 336 -4.57 -2.81 -11.52
CA LEU A 336 -4.05 -4.13 -11.14
C LEU A 336 -2.83 -4.52 -11.96
N PHE A 337 -2.87 -4.29 -13.27
CA PHE A 337 -1.76 -4.63 -14.14
C PHE A 337 -0.52 -3.78 -13.84
N TYR A 338 -0.67 -2.45 -13.85
CA TYR A 338 0.47 -1.54 -13.69
C TYR A 338 1.09 -1.62 -12.29
N GLU A 339 0.28 -1.67 -11.24
CA GLU A 339 0.78 -1.78 -9.87
C GLU A 339 1.42 -3.15 -9.61
N SER A 340 0.88 -4.22 -10.18
CA SER A 340 1.48 -5.56 -10.07
C SER A 340 2.81 -5.65 -10.80
N GLU A 341 2.91 -5.08 -11.99
CA GLU A 341 4.17 -5.01 -12.74
C GLU A 341 5.20 -4.15 -11.98
N MET A 342 4.77 -3.04 -11.39
CA MET A 342 5.64 -2.23 -10.52
C MET A 342 6.10 -2.99 -9.28
N ALA A 343 5.20 -3.64 -8.57
CA ALA A 343 5.48 -4.28 -7.29
C ALA A 343 6.36 -5.54 -7.44
N LEU A 344 5.99 -6.41 -8.38
CA LEU A 344 6.63 -7.70 -8.56
C LEU A 344 7.91 -7.63 -9.38
N LEU A 345 7.92 -6.84 -10.45
CA LEU A 345 9.02 -6.75 -11.39
C LEU A 345 9.85 -5.49 -11.19
N ASN A 346 9.31 -4.34 -11.54
CA ASN A 346 10.11 -3.14 -11.70
C ASN A 346 10.80 -2.71 -10.41
N ASN A 347 10.09 -2.64 -9.28
CA ASN A 347 10.69 -2.29 -7.99
C ASN A 347 11.71 -3.34 -7.54
N THR A 348 11.45 -4.62 -7.80
CA THR A 348 12.31 -5.73 -7.38
C THR A 348 13.60 -5.75 -8.19
N TYR A 349 13.50 -5.60 -9.53
CA TYR A 349 14.65 -5.52 -10.40
C TYR A 349 15.48 -4.25 -10.17
N MET A 350 14.85 -3.08 -10.04
CA MET A 350 15.58 -1.83 -9.77
C MET A 350 16.36 -1.89 -8.46
N LYS A 351 15.82 -2.55 -7.42
CA LYS A 351 16.54 -2.79 -6.15
C LYS A 351 17.66 -3.82 -6.35
N ALA A 352 17.43 -4.92 -7.06
CA ALA A 352 18.45 -5.94 -7.31
C ALA A 352 19.63 -5.39 -8.14
N LEU A 353 19.35 -4.53 -9.11
CA LEU A 353 20.31 -3.86 -9.98
C LEU A 353 20.91 -2.57 -9.37
N ARG A 354 20.59 -2.22 -8.12
CA ARG A 354 21.03 -1.01 -7.41
C ARG A 354 20.69 0.29 -8.14
N MET A 355 19.46 0.36 -8.67
CA MET A 355 18.94 1.52 -9.42
C MET A 355 17.96 2.36 -8.58
N GLU A 356 18.09 2.36 -7.25
CA GLU A 356 17.14 3.03 -6.33
C GLU A 356 17.06 4.54 -6.59
N ARG A 357 18.18 5.16 -6.97
CA ARG A 357 18.23 6.59 -7.30
C ARG A 357 17.41 6.91 -8.55
N ILE A 358 17.47 6.05 -9.57
CA ILE A 358 16.69 6.20 -10.81
C ILE A 358 15.21 6.01 -10.48
N MET A 359 14.85 5.00 -9.68
CA MET A 359 13.49 4.75 -9.23
C MET A 359 12.91 5.95 -8.47
N MET A 360 13.68 6.55 -7.57
CA MET A 360 13.28 7.76 -6.84
C MET A 360 13.02 8.93 -7.81
N ASN A 361 13.91 9.18 -8.77
CA ASN A 361 13.74 10.25 -9.75
C ASN A 361 12.49 10.06 -10.62
N ILE A 362 12.20 8.82 -11.03
CA ILE A 362 10.97 8.48 -11.78
C ILE A 362 9.74 8.76 -10.90
N ASN A 363 9.74 8.31 -9.63
CA ASN A 363 8.62 8.55 -8.72
C ASN A 363 8.38 10.05 -8.51
N ILE A 364 9.43 10.85 -8.29
CA ILE A 364 9.32 12.31 -8.15
C ILE A 364 8.75 12.94 -9.41
N LYS A 365 9.29 12.58 -10.60
CA LYS A 365 8.79 13.09 -11.88
C LYS A 365 7.31 12.81 -12.07
N VAL A 366 6.88 11.58 -11.82
CA VAL A 366 5.47 11.17 -11.96
C VAL A 366 4.58 11.86 -10.92
N THR A 367 5.09 12.09 -9.70
CA THR A 367 4.37 12.83 -8.65
C THR A 367 4.14 14.28 -9.05
N ILE A 368 5.13 14.93 -9.67
CA ILE A 368 4.96 16.31 -10.19
C ILE A 368 3.88 16.34 -11.28
N ILE A 369 3.93 15.38 -12.21
CA ILE A 369 2.88 15.28 -13.26
C ILE A 369 1.51 15.02 -12.62
N SER A 370 1.44 14.19 -11.58
CA SER A 370 0.20 13.96 -10.83
C SER A 370 -0.36 15.27 -10.25
N ALA A 371 0.48 16.11 -9.65
CA ALA A 371 0.06 17.40 -9.11
C ALA A 371 -0.49 18.33 -10.22
N VAL A 372 0.18 18.39 -11.37
CA VAL A 372 -0.26 19.19 -12.52
C VAL A 372 -1.60 18.70 -13.07
N LEU A 373 -1.73 17.38 -13.30
CA LEU A 373 -2.99 16.81 -13.81
C LEU A 373 -4.14 16.97 -12.80
N THR A 374 -3.87 16.83 -11.51
CA THR A 374 -4.87 17.09 -10.46
C THR A 374 -5.30 18.55 -10.48
N PHE A 375 -4.36 19.48 -10.59
CA PHE A 375 -4.71 20.89 -10.70
C PHE A 375 -5.61 21.15 -11.91
N ILE A 376 -5.26 20.63 -13.09
CA ILE A 376 -6.03 20.82 -14.32
C ILE A 376 -7.42 20.19 -14.20
N PHE A 377 -7.51 18.92 -13.81
CA PHE A 377 -8.78 18.18 -13.89
C PHE A 377 -9.68 18.38 -12.66
N CYS A 378 -9.12 18.53 -11.46
CA CYS A 378 -9.92 18.73 -10.26
C CYS A 378 -10.26 20.20 -10.02
N PHE A 379 -9.29 21.11 -10.17
CA PHE A 379 -9.50 22.51 -9.78
C PHE A 379 -9.93 23.41 -10.95
N TRP A 380 -9.37 23.20 -12.14
CA TRP A 380 -9.71 24.02 -13.29
C TRP A 380 -10.94 23.48 -14.03
N LEU A 381 -10.88 22.24 -14.55
CA LEU A 381 -11.96 21.65 -15.34
C LEU A 381 -13.10 21.07 -14.49
N LYS A 382 -12.86 20.76 -13.23
CA LYS A 382 -13.80 20.12 -12.29
C LYS A 382 -14.54 18.92 -12.90
N ASN A 383 -13.81 18.08 -13.62
CA ASN A 383 -14.35 16.92 -14.31
C ASN A 383 -13.80 15.62 -13.72
N LEU A 384 -14.70 14.79 -13.17
CA LEU A 384 -14.34 13.59 -12.44
C LEU A 384 -13.77 12.47 -13.33
N LEU A 385 -14.32 12.31 -14.55
CA LEU A 385 -13.90 11.24 -15.45
C LEU A 385 -12.42 11.35 -15.86
N PRO A 386 -11.93 12.47 -16.41
CA PRO A 386 -10.51 12.62 -16.71
C PRO A 386 -9.63 12.59 -15.46
N THR A 387 -10.15 12.99 -14.29
CA THR A 387 -9.45 12.85 -13.01
C THR A 387 -9.19 11.37 -12.69
N ILE A 388 -10.19 10.51 -12.83
CA ILE A 388 -10.04 9.06 -12.62
C ILE A 388 -9.10 8.45 -13.65
N LEU A 389 -9.25 8.81 -14.94
CA LEU A 389 -8.40 8.32 -16.02
C LEU A 389 -6.93 8.76 -15.86
N SER A 390 -6.68 9.91 -15.24
CA SER A 390 -5.31 10.37 -14.98
C SER A 390 -4.54 9.42 -14.05
N VAL A 391 -5.21 8.72 -13.14
CA VAL A 391 -4.59 7.67 -12.31
C VAL A 391 -3.99 6.58 -13.18
N LEU A 392 -4.77 6.07 -14.15
CA LEU A 392 -4.29 5.04 -15.08
C LEU A 392 -3.12 5.53 -15.92
N PHE A 393 -3.23 6.74 -16.46
CA PHE A 393 -2.16 7.33 -17.26
C PHE A 393 -0.85 7.45 -16.46
N LEU A 394 -0.92 7.92 -15.22
CA LEU A 394 0.26 8.09 -14.37
C LEU A 394 0.93 6.74 -14.04
N LEU A 395 0.15 5.72 -13.73
CA LEU A 395 0.68 4.40 -13.41
C LEU A 395 1.26 3.71 -14.65
N LEU A 396 0.60 3.83 -15.80
CA LEU A 396 1.14 3.40 -17.09
C LEU A 396 2.48 4.09 -17.38
N TYR A 397 2.52 5.42 -17.27
CA TYR A 397 3.72 6.22 -17.56
C TYR A 397 4.86 5.86 -16.62
N ARG A 398 4.57 5.68 -15.32
CA ARG A 398 5.54 5.20 -14.32
C ARG A 398 6.11 3.84 -14.69
N CYS A 399 5.24 2.90 -15.02
CA CYS A 399 5.62 1.54 -15.40
C CYS A 399 6.50 1.54 -16.66
N TYR A 400 6.11 2.32 -17.67
CA TYR A 400 6.88 2.50 -18.89
C TYR A 400 8.28 3.04 -18.63
N LEU A 401 8.42 4.09 -17.82
CA LEU A 401 9.74 4.68 -17.50
C LEU A 401 10.63 3.68 -16.77
N CYS A 402 10.10 2.95 -15.78
CA CYS A 402 10.87 1.93 -15.05
C CYS A 402 11.30 0.79 -15.96
N LYS A 403 10.38 0.28 -16.80
CA LYS A 403 10.67 -0.75 -17.79
C LYS A 403 11.82 -0.33 -18.72
N LYS A 404 11.74 0.86 -19.30
CA LYS A 404 12.75 1.39 -20.22
C LYS A 404 14.16 1.43 -19.60
N GLU A 405 14.27 1.85 -18.35
CA GLU A 405 15.56 1.90 -17.64
C GLU A 405 16.09 0.48 -17.31
N ILE A 406 15.21 -0.47 -16.97
CA ILE A 406 15.59 -1.86 -16.72
C ILE A 406 16.07 -2.52 -18.01
N GLU A 407 15.32 -2.39 -19.11
CA GLU A 407 15.66 -2.97 -20.42
C GLU A 407 17.00 -2.41 -20.92
N LYS A 408 17.23 -1.10 -20.77
CA LYS A 408 18.52 -0.47 -21.08
C LYS A 408 19.67 -1.08 -20.25
N LYS A 409 19.46 -1.31 -18.96
CA LYS A 409 20.49 -1.87 -18.07
C LYS A 409 20.80 -3.35 -18.38
N LEU A 410 19.78 -4.10 -18.80
CA LEU A 410 19.91 -5.52 -19.15
C LEU A 410 20.28 -5.75 -20.62
N ASN A 411 20.49 -4.69 -21.40
CA ASN A 411 20.75 -4.73 -22.85
C ASN A 411 19.68 -5.53 -23.63
N LEU A 412 18.43 -5.44 -23.17
CA LEU A 412 17.30 -6.01 -23.89
C LEU A 412 16.91 -5.06 -25.03
N TYR A 413 16.61 -5.62 -26.20
CA TYR A 413 15.98 -4.85 -27.27
C TYR A 413 14.63 -4.34 -26.80
N ASP A 414 14.27 -3.13 -27.20
CA ASP A 414 12.97 -2.52 -26.84
C ASP A 414 11.84 -3.46 -27.25
N THR A 415 11.35 -4.20 -26.27
CA THR A 415 10.22 -5.12 -26.44
C THR A 415 8.91 -4.38 -26.27
N PHE A 416 8.84 -3.11 -26.76
CA PHE A 416 7.62 -2.32 -26.73
C PHE A 416 6.55 -3.03 -27.57
N CYS A 417 5.76 -3.86 -26.95
CA CYS A 417 4.59 -4.44 -27.57
C CYS A 417 3.41 -3.50 -27.30
N LEU A 418 2.99 -2.77 -28.34
CA LEU A 418 1.82 -1.89 -28.28
C LEU A 418 0.58 -2.63 -27.72
N LEU A 419 0.44 -3.92 -28.06
CA LEU A 419 -0.64 -4.77 -27.58
C LEU A 419 -0.70 -4.88 -26.05
N GLU A 420 0.45 -4.85 -25.35
CA GLU A 420 0.49 -4.95 -23.88
C GLU A 420 -0.11 -3.71 -23.21
N PHE A 421 0.12 -2.53 -23.79
CA PHE A 421 -0.44 -1.27 -23.29
C PHE A 421 -1.89 -1.07 -23.71
N LEU A 422 -2.27 -1.55 -24.90
CA LEU A 422 -3.65 -1.49 -25.36
C LEU A 422 -4.57 -2.45 -24.59
N PHE A 423 -4.03 -3.53 -24.01
CA PHE A 423 -4.85 -4.54 -23.35
C PHE A 423 -5.74 -3.98 -22.23
N PRO A 424 -5.20 -3.20 -21.27
CA PRO A 424 -6.01 -2.56 -20.24
C PRO A 424 -7.00 -1.53 -20.80
N ILE A 425 -6.63 -0.83 -21.88
CA ILE A 425 -7.50 0.14 -22.55
C ILE A 425 -8.66 -0.57 -23.23
N CYS A 426 -8.39 -1.66 -23.96
CA CYS A 426 -9.42 -2.47 -24.60
C CYS A 426 -10.41 -3.06 -23.56
N PHE A 427 -9.92 -3.46 -22.38
CA PHE A 427 -10.80 -3.90 -21.30
C PHE A 427 -11.83 -2.83 -20.93
N VAL A 428 -11.39 -1.58 -20.73
CA VAL A 428 -12.26 -0.44 -20.40
C VAL A 428 -13.24 -0.19 -21.56
N LEU A 429 -12.76 -0.16 -22.79
CA LEU A 429 -13.61 0.08 -23.97
C LEU A 429 -14.67 -1.01 -24.14
N PHE A 430 -14.31 -2.28 -24.03
CA PHE A 430 -15.27 -3.39 -24.13
C PHE A 430 -16.32 -3.35 -23.04
N HIS A 431 -15.94 -2.93 -21.81
CA HIS A 431 -16.91 -2.79 -20.74
C HIS A 431 -17.92 -1.67 -21.02
N PHE A 432 -17.46 -0.48 -21.43
CA PHE A 432 -18.32 0.71 -21.55
C PHE A 432 -19.14 0.74 -22.85
N TYR A 433 -18.57 0.30 -23.98
CA TYR A 433 -19.25 0.38 -25.28
C TYR A 433 -20.07 -0.86 -25.63
N LEU A 434 -19.59 -2.05 -25.25
CA LEU A 434 -20.28 -3.29 -25.57
C LEU A 434 -21.13 -3.80 -24.40
N GLY A 435 -20.69 -3.53 -23.17
CA GLY A 435 -21.40 -3.92 -21.96
C GLY A 435 -21.65 -5.41 -21.78
N GLY A 436 -22.15 -5.80 -20.60
CA GLY A 436 -22.72 -7.12 -20.35
C GLY A 436 -21.94 -8.34 -20.88
N ILE A 437 -22.65 -9.26 -21.51
CA ILE A 437 -22.10 -10.52 -22.06
C ILE A 437 -21.24 -10.27 -23.30
N LEU A 438 -21.61 -9.29 -24.15
CA LEU A 438 -20.85 -8.97 -25.36
C LEU A 438 -19.46 -8.43 -25.02
N GLY A 439 -19.35 -7.48 -24.07
CA GLY A 439 -18.07 -6.97 -23.62
C GLY A 439 -17.20 -8.07 -23.02
N TRP A 440 -17.81 -8.99 -22.24
CA TRP A 440 -17.11 -10.14 -21.67
C TRP A 440 -16.56 -11.08 -22.75
N SER A 441 -17.38 -11.47 -23.71
CA SER A 441 -16.96 -12.39 -24.79
C SER A 441 -15.87 -11.77 -25.66
N MET A 442 -15.98 -10.49 -26.02
CA MET A 442 -14.94 -9.78 -26.78
C MET A 442 -13.62 -9.69 -26.02
N TYR A 443 -13.68 -9.49 -24.71
CA TYR A 443 -12.47 -9.49 -23.89
C TYR A 443 -11.78 -10.88 -23.86
N ILE A 444 -12.56 -11.97 -23.75
CA ILE A 444 -12.04 -13.34 -23.81
C ILE A 444 -11.38 -13.61 -25.18
N ILE A 445 -12.04 -13.22 -26.27
CA ILE A 445 -11.48 -13.37 -27.63
C ILE A 445 -10.16 -12.61 -27.75
N TYR A 446 -10.11 -11.39 -27.22
CA TYR A 446 -8.89 -10.58 -27.24
C TYR A 446 -7.76 -11.20 -26.40
N LEU A 447 -8.09 -11.79 -25.24
CA LEU A 447 -7.11 -12.52 -24.43
C LEU A 447 -6.56 -13.76 -25.16
N ILE A 448 -7.43 -14.53 -25.81
CA ILE A 448 -7.01 -15.69 -26.61
C ILE A 448 -6.07 -15.23 -27.73
N PHE A 449 -6.42 -14.15 -28.43
CA PHE A 449 -5.57 -13.55 -29.46
C PHE A 449 -4.20 -13.15 -28.90
N PHE A 450 -4.15 -12.50 -27.73
CA PHE A 450 -2.91 -12.13 -27.06
C PHE A 450 -2.04 -13.36 -26.75
N ILE A 451 -2.63 -14.41 -26.17
CA ILE A 451 -1.92 -15.67 -25.84
C ILE A 451 -1.36 -16.34 -27.11
N ILE A 452 -2.14 -16.38 -28.19
CA ILE A 452 -1.70 -16.95 -29.47
C ILE A 452 -0.54 -16.14 -30.05
N HIS A 453 -0.63 -14.81 -30.01
CA HIS A 453 0.43 -13.93 -30.51
C HIS A 453 1.74 -14.14 -29.73
N LYS A 454 1.65 -14.33 -28.42
CA LYS A 454 2.78 -14.57 -27.53
C LYS A 454 3.21 -16.05 -27.43
N LYS A 455 2.61 -16.95 -28.24
CA LYS A 455 2.88 -18.39 -28.18
C LYS A 455 4.35 -18.77 -28.38
N LYS A 456 5.09 -18.03 -29.21
CA LYS A 456 6.54 -18.25 -29.41
C LYS A 456 7.32 -17.93 -28.12
N ASP A 457 7.00 -16.81 -27.47
CA ASP A 457 7.64 -16.39 -26.23
C ASP A 457 7.33 -17.37 -25.08
N ILE A 458 6.11 -17.91 -25.04
CA ILE A 458 5.67 -18.93 -24.07
C ILE A 458 6.46 -20.25 -24.24
N LYS A 459 6.74 -20.69 -25.47
CA LYS A 459 7.52 -21.91 -25.70
C LYS A 459 8.94 -21.82 -25.16
N TYR A 460 9.56 -20.65 -25.19
CA TYR A 460 10.90 -20.42 -24.60
C TYR A 460 10.93 -20.49 -23.07
N ILE A 461 9.80 -20.40 -22.39
CA ILE A 461 9.70 -20.53 -20.93
C ILE A 461 9.78 -22.00 -20.49
N TYR A 462 9.30 -22.92 -21.33
CA TYR A 462 9.19 -24.37 -21.03
C TYR A 462 10.34 -25.19 -21.65
N SER A 463 11.20 -24.60 -22.46
CA SER A 463 12.42 -25.22 -22.97
C SER A 463 13.63 -24.83 -22.13
#